data_e04024e6b9f2d9d367467371f99b160c
#
_entry.id   e04024e6b9f2d9d367467371f99b160c
#
_cell.length_a   1.000
_cell.length_b   1.000
_cell.length_c   1.000
_cell.angle_alpha   90.00
_cell.angle_beta   90.00
_cell.angle_gamma   90.00
#
_symmetry.space_group_name_H-M   'P 1'
#
loop_
_entity.id
_entity.type
_entity.pdbx_description
1 polymer ?
#
loop_
_entity_poly.entity_id
_entity_poly.type
_entity_poly.pdbx_seq_one_letter_code
_entity_poly.pdbx_strand_id
1 'polypeptide(L)'
;RRMHAQTLEVARVKTLTTGAIYAPNGTIAGNFYTDFGVVRKEVDFVLGTSTTEVLLKQEEIIAHIQDNLNTGDIVNEVVALCSPTFFSKLITQAGVKDAYKYYSSTQEPLRLAGRGFGTAGGLDREFVLGAVRYIEYRATAPDGVAFIPAGDAYFFPLGTSDVFKTYFGPALRFDTVNSIGVEAYMFEFMNQTNTEIQLQSESNFINMVRRPQVVCRAYSSN
;
A
#
# COMPACT_ATOMS: atom_id res chain seq x y z
N ARG A 1 -12.25 -5.10 -17.30
CA ARG A 1 -12.30 -4.96 -15.83
C ARG A 1 -10.99 -5.35 -15.16
N ARG A 2 -10.41 -6.52 -15.42
CA ARG A 2 -9.17 -6.98 -14.76
C ARG A 2 -8.01 -6.00 -14.97
N MET A 3 -7.82 -5.50 -16.20
CA MET A 3 -6.76 -4.54 -16.53
C MET A 3 -6.91 -3.22 -15.78
N HIS A 4 -8.13 -2.67 -15.69
CA HIS A 4 -8.40 -1.45 -14.92
C HIS A 4 -8.14 -1.65 -13.42
N ALA A 5 -8.57 -2.77 -12.86
CA ALA A 5 -8.31 -3.11 -11.46
C ALA A 5 -6.81 -3.19 -11.16
N GLN A 6 -6.03 -3.84 -12.03
CA GLN A 6 -4.57 -3.91 -11.91
C GLN A 6 -3.92 -2.52 -12.00
N THR A 7 -4.34 -1.69 -12.96
CA THR A 7 -3.80 -0.32 -13.10
C THR A 7 -4.10 0.52 -11.86
N LEU A 8 -5.30 0.40 -11.32
CA LEU A 8 -5.71 1.10 -10.10
C LEU A 8 -4.90 0.65 -8.89
N GLU A 9 -4.68 -0.67 -8.73
CA GLU A 9 -3.84 -1.22 -7.66
C GLU A 9 -2.40 -0.73 -7.76
N VAL A 10 -1.81 -0.82 -8.95
CA VAL A 10 -0.46 -0.30 -9.23
C VAL A 10 -0.34 1.18 -8.85
N ALA A 11 -1.30 1.99 -9.27
CA ALA A 11 -1.31 3.41 -8.95
C ALA A 11 -1.44 3.67 -7.45
N ARG A 12 -2.29 2.91 -6.74
CA ARG A 12 -2.45 3.02 -5.27
C ARG A 12 -1.15 2.70 -4.53
N VAL A 13 -0.51 1.59 -4.88
CA VAL A 13 0.76 1.19 -4.22
C VAL A 13 1.86 2.18 -4.54
N LYS A 14 2.00 2.63 -5.79
CA LYS A 14 2.97 3.68 -6.16
C LYS A 14 2.71 4.98 -5.40
N THR A 15 1.47 5.42 -5.29
CA THR A 15 1.11 6.62 -4.52
C THR A 15 1.49 6.47 -3.05
N LEU A 16 1.23 5.31 -2.45
CA LEU A 16 1.60 5.02 -1.06
C LEU A 16 3.11 5.06 -0.84
N THR A 17 3.89 4.44 -1.74
CA THR A 17 5.34 4.30 -1.58
C THR A 17 6.09 5.58 -1.92
N THR A 18 5.70 6.30 -2.97
CA THR A 18 6.41 7.48 -3.47
C THR A 18 5.79 8.80 -3.02
N GLY A 19 4.51 8.81 -2.63
CA GLY A 19 3.73 10.03 -2.41
C GLY A 19 3.34 10.77 -3.70
N ALA A 20 3.66 10.20 -4.87
CA ALA A 20 3.35 10.83 -6.14
C ALA A 20 1.88 10.60 -6.54
N ILE A 21 1.28 11.62 -7.12
CA ILE A 21 -0.06 11.57 -7.69
C ILE A 21 0.07 11.13 -9.15
N TYR A 22 -0.42 9.93 -9.45
CA TYR A 22 -0.40 9.38 -10.80
C TYR A 22 -1.71 9.69 -11.53
N ALA A 23 -1.60 10.32 -12.69
CA ALA A 23 -2.70 10.39 -13.63
C ALA A 23 -2.94 9.03 -14.30
N PRO A 24 -4.14 8.77 -14.88
CA PRO A 24 -4.46 7.50 -15.52
C PRO A 24 -3.52 7.08 -16.66
N ASN A 25 -2.90 8.05 -17.32
CA ASN A 25 -1.89 7.83 -18.36
C ASN A 25 -0.49 7.50 -17.82
N GLY A 26 -0.33 7.39 -16.48
CA GLY A 26 0.93 7.09 -15.82
C GLY A 26 1.85 8.30 -15.59
N THR A 27 1.45 9.51 -16.00
CA THR A 27 2.24 10.72 -15.71
C THR A 27 2.07 11.14 -14.25
N ILE A 28 3.10 11.78 -13.69
CA ILE A 28 3.07 12.32 -12.34
C ILE A 28 2.49 13.73 -12.41
N ALA A 29 1.34 13.94 -11.73
CA ALA A 29 0.66 15.22 -11.65
C ALA A 29 1.14 16.09 -10.49
N GLY A 30 1.70 15.48 -9.42
CA GLY A 30 2.20 16.17 -8.23
C GLY A 30 2.77 15.18 -7.22
N ASN A 31 3.18 15.69 -6.06
CA ASN A 31 3.63 14.87 -4.94
C ASN A 31 3.04 15.41 -3.64
N PHE A 32 2.37 14.56 -2.87
CA PHE A 32 1.69 14.95 -1.64
C PHE A 32 2.62 15.56 -0.60
N TYR A 33 3.84 15.07 -0.49
CA TYR A 33 4.79 15.60 0.49
C TYR A 33 5.22 17.03 0.18
N THR A 34 5.47 17.33 -1.09
CA THR A 34 5.78 18.70 -1.56
C THR A 34 4.57 19.61 -1.52
N ASP A 35 3.42 19.12 -1.99
CA ASP A 35 2.21 19.94 -2.14
C ASP A 35 1.61 20.34 -0.77
N PHE A 36 1.73 19.45 0.23
CA PHE A 36 1.30 19.73 1.61
C PHE A 36 2.42 20.30 2.50
N GLY A 37 3.65 20.41 1.99
CA GLY A 37 4.79 20.93 2.77
C GLY A 37 5.16 20.07 3.97
N VAL A 38 4.96 18.75 3.88
CA VAL A 38 5.22 17.79 4.97
C VAL A 38 6.35 16.85 4.62
N VAL A 39 7.06 16.39 5.65
CA VAL A 39 8.16 15.43 5.51
C VAL A 39 7.66 14.06 5.98
N ARG A 40 7.94 13.03 5.18
CA ARG A 40 7.61 11.65 5.57
C ARG A 40 8.49 11.21 6.74
N LYS A 41 7.88 10.61 7.75
CA LYS A 41 8.61 9.96 8.85
C LYS A 41 9.33 8.72 8.32
N GLU A 42 10.63 8.66 8.58
CA GLU A 42 11.49 7.52 8.25
C GLU A 42 12.12 6.97 9.54
N VAL A 43 12.10 5.66 9.71
CA VAL A 43 12.66 4.96 10.88
C VAL A 43 13.57 3.84 10.41
N ASP A 44 14.81 3.84 10.89
CA ASP A 44 15.75 2.75 10.64
C ASP A 44 15.56 1.66 11.68
N PHE A 45 15.20 0.47 11.22
CA PHE A 45 14.98 -0.72 12.05
C PHE A 45 16.27 -1.48 12.37
N VAL A 46 17.36 -1.24 11.64
CA VAL A 46 18.68 -1.88 11.85
C VAL A 46 18.54 -3.38 12.13
N LEU A 47 17.81 -4.11 11.28
CA LEU A 47 17.39 -5.48 11.52
C LEU A 47 18.55 -6.49 11.53
N GLY A 48 19.71 -6.14 10.99
CA GLY A 48 20.92 -6.96 11.03
C GLY A 48 21.59 -6.97 12.41
N THR A 49 21.22 -6.09 13.33
CA THR A 49 21.80 -6.01 14.67
C THR A 49 20.93 -6.75 15.67
N SER A 50 21.51 -7.71 16.39
CA SER A 50 20.75 -8.56 17.34
C SER A 50 20.22 -7.81 18.56
N THR A 51 20.83 -6.67 18.92
CA THR A 51 20.44 -5.84 20.07
C THR A 51 19.37 -4.81 19.75
N THR A 52 18.92 -4.71 18.49
CA THR A 52 17.90 -3.74 18.12
C THR A 52 16.54 -4.15 18.69
N GLU A 53 15.92 -3.24 19.43
CA GLU A 53 14.57 -3.43 19.95
C GLU A 53 13.53 -3.04 18.92
N VAL A 54 13.11 -4.01 18.12
CA VAL A 54 12.14 -3.82 17.02
C VAL A 54 10.81 -3.29 17.52
N LEU A 55 10.36 -3.71 18.71
CA LEU A 55 9.10 -3.24 19.30
C LEU A 55 9.13 -1.74 19.60
N LEU A 56 10.24 -1.20 20.11
CA LEU A 56 10.36 0.24 20.34
C LEU A 56 10.32 1.04 19.03
N LYS A 57 10.94 0.53 17.98
CA LYS A 57 10.87 1.16 16.65
C LYS A 57 9.47 1.13 16.08
N GLN A 58 8.75 0.05 16.31
CA GLN A 58 7.34 -0.07 15.94
C GLN A 58 6.46 0.91 16.72
N GLU A 59 6.64 1.03 18.05
CA GLU A 59 5.92 1.97 18.89
C GLU A 59 6.17 3.43 18.46
N GLU A 60 7.39 3.78 18.07
CA GLU A 60 7.72 5.10 17.53
C GLU A 60 6.87 5.43 16.29
N ILE A 61 6.66 4.46 15.39
CA ILE A 61 5.82 4.64 14.20
C ILE A 61 4.35 4.76 14.60
N ILE A 62 3.87 3.90 15.48
CA ILE A 62 2.47 3.91 15.94
C ILE A 62 2.12 5.24 16.61
N ALA A 63 2.99 5.71 17.52
CA ALA A 63 2.81 7.01 18.18
C ALA A 63 2.76 8.14 17.15
N HIS A 64 3.69 8.15 16.17
CA HIS A 64 3.69 9.16 15.12
C HIS A 64 2.40 9.13 14.28
N ILE A 65 1.87 7.95 13.96
CA ILE A 65 0.59 7.82 13.24
C ILE A 65 -0.54 8.40 14.09
N GLN A 66 -0.60 8.06 15.37
CA GLN A 66 -1.64 8.53 16.29
C GLN A 66 -1.61 10.06 16.47
N ASP A 67 -0.42 10.64 16.62
CA ASP A 67 -0.22 12.08 16.77
C ASP A 67 -0.65 12.88 15.53
N ASN A 68 -0.61 12.27 14.35
CA ASN A 68 -0.96 12.91 13.07
C ASN A 68 -2.36 12.55 12.57
N LEU A 69 -3.12 11.77 13.31
CA LEU A 69 -4.54 11.52 13.02
C LEU A 69 -5.41 12.61 13.64
N ASN A 70 -6.58 12.88 13.06
CA ASN A 70 -7.54 13.79 13.67
C ASN A 70 -8.21 13.14 14.88
N THR A 71 -8.59 13.98 15.82
CA THR A 71 -9.48 13.61 16.91
C THR A 71 -10.79 13.04 16.34
N GLY A 72 -11.06 11.77 16.60
CA GLY A 72 -12.27 11.08 16.12
C GLY A 72 -12.05 10.11 14.96
N ASP A 73 -10.86 10.07 14.35
CA ASP A 73 -10.53 8.99 13.41
C ASP A 73 -10.30 7.67 14.16
N ILE A 74 -10.96 6.62 13.70
CA ILE A 74 -10.80 5.27 14.24
C ILE A 74 -9.77 4.54 13.37
N VAL A 75 -8.74 3.99 14.02
CA VAL A 75 -7.78 3.09 13.39
C VAL A 75 -8.11 1.67 13.82
N ASN A 76 -8.45 0.82 12.88
CA ASN A 76 -8.72 -0.59 13.18
C ASN A 76 -7.42 -1.37 13.38
N GLU A 77 -6.44 -1.11 12.52
CA GLU A 77 -5.12 -1.75 12.57
C GLU A 77 -4.08 -0.89 11.83
N VAL A 78 -2.82 -1.11 12.14
CA VAL A 78 -1.70 -0.60 11.36
C VAL A 78 -1.12 -1.73 10.53
N VAL A 79 -0.97 -1.50 9.23
CA VAL A 79 -0.40 -2.46 8.29
C VAL A 79 0.93 -1.97 7.79
N ALA A 80 1.88 -2.88 7.64
CA ALA A 80 3.17 -2.65 7.04
C ALA A 80 3.31 -3.51 5.77
N LEU A 81 3.36 -2.87 4.60
CA LEU A 81 3.74 -3.55 3.36
C LEU A 81 5.26 -3.61 3.28
N CYS A 82 5.81 -4.82 3.28
CA CYS A 82 7.23 -5.07 3.39
C CYS A 82 7.81 -5.62 2.09
N SER A 83 9.03 -5.20 1.76
CA SER A 83 9.84 -5.93 0.77
C SER A 83 10.20 -7.32 1.29
N PRO A 84 10.43 -8.31 0.40
CA PRO A 84 10.81 -9.66 0.81
C PRO A 84 12.06 -9.71 1.70
N THR A 85 13.01 -8.82 1.44
CA THR A 85 14.26 -8.70 2.22
C THR A 85 14.01 -8.16 3.61
N PHE A 86 13.23 -7.08 3.75
CA PHE A 86 12.85 -6.54 5.06
C PHE A 86 12.08 -7.57 5.88
N PHE A 87 11.07 -8.21 5.27
CA PHE A 87 10.24 -9.21 5.94
C PHE A 87 11.07 -10.40 6.45
N SER A 88 11.99 -10.91 5.63
CA SER A 88 12.85 -12.04 6.03
C SER A 88 13.81 -11.66 7.16
N LYS A 89 14.41 -10.46 7.11
CA LYS A 89 15.25 -9.95 8.20
C LYS A 89 14.44 -9.76 9.49
N LEU A 90 13.22 -9.22 9.40
CA LEU A 90 12.34 -9.01 10.54
C LEU A 90 12.05 -10.33 11.28
N ILE A 91 11.64 -11.38 10.58
CA ILE A 91 11.32 -12.68 11.19
C ILE A 91 12.58 -13.34 11.78
N THR A 92 13.74 -13.10 11.18
CA THR A 92 15.00 -13.72 11.65
C THR A 92 15.69 -12.95 12.77
N GLN A 93 15.25 -11.73 13.06
CA GLN A 93 15.81 -10.90 14.13
C GLN A 93 15.66 -11.57 15.51
N ALA A 94 16.70 -11.48 16.34
CA ALA A 94 16.77 -12.23 17.60
C ALA A 94 15.65 -11.86 18.58
N GLY A 95 15.39 -10.59 18.78
CA GLY A 95 14.34 -10.12 19.69
C GLY A 95 12.93 -10.54 19.25
N VAL A 96 12.67 -10.57 17.94
CA VAL A 96 11.40 -11.06 17.40
C VAL A 96 11.27 -12.57 17.63
N LYS A 97 12.31 -13.34 17.36
CA LYS A 97 12.32 -14.80 17.65
C LYS A 97 12.12 -15.09 19.11
N ASP A 98 12.77 -14.36 20.01
CA ASP A 98 12.66 -14.58 21.45
C ASP A 98 11.27 -14.21 21.97
N ALA A 99 10.63 -13.15 21.46
CA ALA A 99 9.25 -12.83 21.79
C ALA A 99 8.28 -13.97 21.47
N TYR A 100 8.57 -14.76 20.43
CA TYR A 100 7.74 -15.89 20.03
C TYR A 100 8.04 -17.20 20.76
N LYS A 101 9.23 -17.39 21.30
CA LYS A 101 9.55 -18.60 22.10
C LYS A 101 8.63 -18.77 23.31
N TYR A 102 8.19 -17.67 23.87
CA TYR A 102 7.34 -17.66 25.07
C TYR A 102 5.84 -17.57 24.74
N TYR A 103 5.47 -17.45 23.48
CA TYR A 103 4.07 -17.45 23.06
C TYR A 103 3.55 -18.89 23.09
N SER A 104 2.98 -19.26 24.23
CA SER A 104 2.43 -20.60 24.49
C SER A 104 1.36 -20.97 23.47
N SER A 105 1.54 -22.14 22.87
CA SER A 105 0.58 -23.08 22.27
C SER A 105 -0.48 -22.63 21.23
N THR A 106 -0.79 -21.39 21.08
CA THR A 106 -1.57 -20.91 19.95
C THR A 106 -0.62 -20.52 18.82
N GLN A 107 -0.29 -21.46 17.98
CA GLN A 107 0.69 -21.38 16.89
C GLN A 107 0.33 -20.42 15.76
N GLU A 108 -0.61 -19.51 15.98
CA GLU A 108 -1.10 -18.57 14.98
C GLU A 108 -0.02 -17.64 14.40
N PRO A 109 0.84 -16.99 15.19
CA PRO A 109 1.81 -16.06 14.64
C PRO A 109 2.87 -16.71 13.74
N LEU A 110 3.36 -17.90 14.12
CA LEU A 110 4.34 -18.66 13.32
C LEU A 110 3.69 -19.29 12.07
N ARG A 111 2.40 -19.62 12.15
CA ARG A 111 1.64 -20.12 11.01
C ARG A 111 1.35 -19.01 10.01
N LEU A 112 1.12 -17.79 10.48
CA LEU A 112 0.96 -16.61 9.66
C LEU A 112 2.27 -16.15 8.99
N ALA A 113 3.44 -16.42 9.62
CA ALA A 113 4.74 -16.17 9.00
C ALA A 113 5.08 -17.17 7.87
N GLY A 114 4.36 -18.28 7.79
CA GLY A 114 4.42 -19.21 6.66
C GLY A 114 3.71 -18.64 5.44
N ARG A 115 4.06 -19.15 4.25
CA ARG A 115 3.29 -18.86 3.04
C ARG A 115 1.92 -19.51 3.15
N GLY A 116 0.89 -18.70 3.39
CA GLY A 116 -0.50 -19.09 3.35
C GLY A 116 -1.18 -18.61 2.08
N PHE A 117 -2.37 -19.13 1.81
CA PHE A 117 -3.26 -18.50 0.84
C PHE A 117 -3.84 -17.25 1.51
N GLY A 118 -3.33 -16.08 1.15
CA GLY A 118 -3.92 -14.81 1.59
C GLY A 118 -5.35 -14.67 1.09
N THR A 119 -6.10 -13.77 1.68
CA THR A 119 -7.50 -13.47 1.33
C THR A 119 -7.67 -13.09 -0.15
N ALA A 120 -6.60 -12.70 -0.82
CA ALA A 120 -6.56 -12.37 -2.26
C ALA A 120 -6.11 -13.54 -3.16
N GLY A 121 -5.96 -14.76 -2.63
CA GLY A 121 -5.56 -15.94 -3.41
C GLY A 121 -4.07 -15.98 -3.78
N GLY A 122 -3.24 -15.17 -3.13
CA GLY A 122 -1.78 -15.16 -3.30
C GLY A 122 -1.04 -15.99 -2.25
N LEU A 123 0.22 -16.32 -2.53
CA LEU A 123 1.17 -16.95 -1.60
C LEU A 123 1.90 -15.90 -0.76
N ASP A 124 1.18 -14.91 -0.25
CA ASP A 124 1.75 -13.83 0.54
C ASP A 124 2.04 -14.32 1.97
N ARG A 125 3.15 -13.88 2.53
CA ARG A 125 3.49 -14.12 3.93
C ARG A 125 2.97 -12.97 4.76
N GLU A 126 2.23 -13.30 5.80
CA GLU A 126 1.76 -12.34 6.80
C GLU A 126 2.33 -12.67 8.17
N PHE A 127 2.52 -11.66 8.98
CA PHE A 127 3.05 -11.79 10.32
C PHE A 127 2.54 -10.65 11.19
N VAL A 128 2.00 -10.97 12.36
CA VAL A 128 1.52 -9.96 13.31
C VAL A 128 2.51 -9.86 14.47
N LEU A 129 3.00 -8.65 14.71
CA LEU A 129 3.86 -8.32 15.85
C LEU A 129 3.22 -7.15 16.60
N GLY A 130 2.79 -7.39 17.84
CA GLY A 130 2.09 -6.37 18.62
C GLY A 130 0.82 -5.87 17.91
N ALA A 131 0.74 -4.57 17.64
CA ALA A 131 -0.39 -3.93 16.98
C ALA A 131 -0.22 -3.77 15.46
N VAL A 132 0.82 -4.32 14.86
CA VAL A 132 1.12 -4.16 13.44
C VAL A 132 1.06 -5.49 12.71
N ARG A 133 0.36 -5.50 11.58
CA ARG A 133 0.35 -6.61 10.63
C ARG A 133 1.33 -6.34 9.49
N TYR A 134 2.36 -7.14 9.42
CA TYR A 134 3.37 -7.11 8.37
C TYR A 134 2.96 -8.04 7.24
N ILE A 135 2.95 -7.53 6.02
CA ILE A 135 2.58 -8.28 4.81
C ILE A 135 3.76 -8.21 3.84
N GLU A 136 4.25 -9.37 3.40
CA GLU A 136 5.23 -9.42 2.33
C GLU A 136 4.59 -9.09 0.99
N TYR A 137 5.02 -8.02 0.34
CA TYR A 137 4.50 -7.60 -0.95
C TYR A 137 5.55 -7.81 -2.04
N ARG A 138 5.24 -8.69 -3.00
CA ARG A 138 6.17 -9.12 -4.05
C ARG A 138 5.85 -8.57 -5.44
N ALA A 139 4.77 -7.80 -5.58
CA ALA A 139 4.38 -7.31 -6.88
C ALA A 139 5.44 -6.39 -7.49
N THR A 140 5.59 -6.53 -8.80
CA THR A 140 6.48 -5.72 -9.63
C THR A 140 5.68 -4.92 -10.64
N ALA A 141 6.19 -3.77 -11.03
CA ALA A 141 5.66 -2.99 -12.12
C ALA A 141 5.93 -3.72 -13.46
N PRO A 142 5.24 -3.34 -14.55
CA PRO A 142 5.44 -3.96 -15.86
C PRO A 142 6.89 -3.90 -16.39
N ASP A 143 7.68 -2.96 -15.91
CA ASP A 143 9.12 -2.81 -16.18
C ASP A 143 10.01 -3.75 -15.35
N GLY A 144 9.42 -4.61 -14.52
CA GLY A 144 10.11 -5.55 -13.64
C GLY A 144 10.64 -4.94 -12.35
N VAL A 145 10.45 -3.64 -12.12
CA VAL A 145 10.88 -2.97 -10.89
C VAL A 145 9.89 -3.28 -9.75
N ALA A 146 10.41 -3.71 -8.60
CA ALA A 146 9.58 -3.93 -7.41
C ALA A 146 8.96 -2.62 -6.93
N PHE A 147 7.68 -2.64 -6.54
CA PHE A 147 7.02 -1.44 -6.01
C PHE A 147 7.61 -0.98 -4.68
N ILE A 148 8.09 -1.93 -3.88
CA ILE A 148 8.74 -1.65 -2.59
C ILE A 148 10.23 -1.95 -2.76
N PRO A 149 11.10 -0.93 -2.59
CA PRO A 149 12.55 -1.12 -2.64
C PRO A 149 13.02 -2.18 -1.65
N ALA A 150 14.09 -2.90 -2.00
CA ALA A 150 14.65 -3.93 -1.14
C ALA A 150 15.13 -3.31 0.18
N GLY A 151 14.73 -3.90 1.30
CA GLY A 151 15.06 -3.40 2.63
C GLY A 151 14.08 -2.37 3.20
N ASP A 152 13.04 -2.00 2.44
CA ASP A 152 12.01 -1.04 2.87
C ASP A 152 10.72 -1.72 3.30
N ALA A 153 9.97 -1.00 4.14
CA ALA A 153 8.59 -1.29 4.50
C ALA A 153 7.81 0.02 4.65
N TYR A 154 6.53 0.02 4.31
CA TYR A 154 5.65 1.19 4.42
C TYR A 154 4.51 0.89 5.37
N PHE A 155 4.41 1.71 6.41
CA PHE A 155 3.41 1.62 7.46
C PHE A 155 2.30 2.62 7.21
N PHE A 156 1.06 2.19 7.38
CA PHE A 156 -0.12 3.04 7.25
C PHE A 156 -1.30 2.48 8.04
N PRO A 157 -2.21 3.35 8.53
CA PRO A 157 -3.40 2.92 9.25
C PRO A 157 -4.48 2.42 8.30
N LEU A 158 -5.21 1.38 8.69
CA LEU A 158 -6.43 0.92 8.04
C LEU A 158 -7.67 1.22 8.90
N GLY A 159 -8.82 1.31 8.22
CA GLY A 159 -10.10 1.62 8.86
C GLY A 159 -10.37 3.11 9.05
N THR A 160 -9.45 3.97 8.63
CA THR A 160 -9.63 5.42 8.65
C THR A 160 -10.64 5.86 7.59
N SER A 161 -11.53 6.79 7.95
CA SER A 161 -12.59 7.24 7.04
C SER A 161 -12.10 8.18 5.95
N ASP A 162 -10.99 8.90 6.17
CA ASP A 162 -10.65 10.07 5.39
C ASP A 162 -9.19 10.17 4.93
N VAL A 163 -8.33 9.20 5.27
CA VAL A 163 -6.90 9.24 4.92
C VAL A 163 -6.64 8.87 3.47
N PHE A 164 -7.27 7.81 2.99
CA PHE A 164 -7.08 7.30 1.62
C PHE A 164 -8.39 7.38 0.85
N LYS A 165 -8.36 8.08 -0.30
CA LYS A 165 -9.52 8.18 -1.19
C LYS A 165 -9.12 8.01 -2.64
N THR A 166 -9.98 7.31 -3.39
CA THR A 166 -9.90 7.25 -4.85
C THR A 166 -11.09 8.01 -5.40
N TYR A 167 -10.82 8.96 -6.26
CA TYR A 167 -11.85 9.71 -6.99
C TYR A 167 -11.87 9.24 -8.42
N PHE A 168 -13.08 9.10 -8.97
CA PHE A 168 -13.29 8.74 -10.37
C PHE A 168 -13.84 9.94 -11.13
N GLY A 169 -13.26 10.22 -12.29
CA GLY A 169 -13.71 11.24 -13.23
C GLY A 169 -14.59 10.67 -14.33
N PRO A 170 -15.32 11.53 -15.06
CA PRO A 170 -16.08 11.12 -16.23
C PRO A 170 -15.14 10.69 -17.37
N ALA A 171 -15.67 9.91 -18.31
CA ALA A 171 -14.93 9.56 -19.52
C ALA A 171 -14.70 10.82 -20.40
N LEU A 172 -13.63 10.80 -21.20
CA LEU A 172 -13.27 11.88 -22.13
C LEU A 172 -14.19 11.89 -23.37
N ARG A 173 -15.49 12.09 -23.12
CA ARG A 173 -16.52 12.08 -24.18
C ARG A 173 -17.56 13.17 -23.93
N PHE A 174 -18.16 13.68 -24.99
CA PHE A 174 -19.16 14.72 -24.90
C PHE A 174 -20.43 14.30 -24.14
N ASP A 175 -20.83 13.03 -24.27
CA ASP A 175 -22.01 12.47 -23.60
C ASP A 175 -21.84 12.29 -22.10
N THR A 176 -20.60 12.26 -21.61
CA THR A 176 -20.28 12.11 -20.19
C THR A 176 -19.85 13.41 -19.51
N VAL A 177 -19.78 14.52 -20.25
CA VAL A 177 -19.46 15.85 -19.69
C VAL A 177 -20.47 16.22 -18.59
N ASN A 178 -19.97 16.71 -17.45
CA ASN A 178 -20.75 17.05 -16.26
C ASN A 178 -21.50 15.88 -15.59
N SER A 179 -21.13 14.63 -15.92
CA SER A 179 -21.64 13.46 -15.20
C SER A 179 -20.74 13.09 -14.01
N ILE A 180 -21.29 12.36 -13.04
CA ILE A 180 -20.49 11.79 -11.95
C ILE A 180 -19.64 10.67 -12.52
N GLY A 181 -18.32 10.70 -12.20
CA GLY A 181 -17.40 9.65 -12.62
C GLY A 181 -17.72 8.30 -12.02
N VAL A 182 -17.54 7.24 -12.80
CA VAL A 182 -17.65 5.85 -12.39
C VAL A 182 -16.32 5.13 -12.57
N GLU A 183 -16.16 4.00 -11.89
CA GLU A 183 -14.90 3.26 -11.87
C GLU A 183 -14.42 2.84 -13.27
N ALA A 184 -15.33 2.43 -14.14
CA ALA A 184 -14.99 2.07 -15.50
C ALA A 184 -16.19 2.31 -16.44
N TYR A 185 -15.90 2.88 -17.58
CA TYR A 185 -16.83 3.03 -18.70
C TYR A 185 -16.55 1.96 -19.75
N MET A 186 -17.60 1.50 -20.40
CA MET A 186 -17.49 0.60 -21.55
C MET A 186 -18.37 1.12 -22.67
N PHE A 187 -17.77 1.32 -23.82
CA PHE A 187 -18.42 1.83 -25.02
C PHE A 187 -18.29 0.81 -26.14
N GLU A 188 -19.36 0.69 -26.91
CA GLU A 188 -19.44 -0.17 -28.06
C GLU A 188 -19.62 0.68 -29.31
N PHE A 189 -18.80 0.44 -30.32
CA PHE A 189 -18.87 1.13 -31.60
C PHE A 189 -18.97 0.11 -32.72
N MET A 190 -19.92 0.33 -33.58
CA MET A 190 -19.97 -0.35 -34.88
C MET A 190 -19.11 0.41 -35.89
N ASN A 191 -18.34 -0.32 -36.66
CA ASN A 191 -17.64 0.20 -37.81
C ASN A 191 -18.67 0.67 -38.88
N GLN A 192 -18.30 1.64 -39.74
CA GLN A 192 -19.18 2.18 -40.80
C GLN A 192 -19.71 1.12 -41.77
N THR A 193 -19.02 -0.02 -41.92
CA THR A 193 -19.43 -1.15 -42.77
C THR A 193 -20.24 -2.20 -42.04
N ASN A 194 -20.54 -2.02 -40.75
CA ASN A 194 -21.23 -2.97 -39.89
C ASN A 194 -20.61 -4.39 -39.84
N THR A 195 -19.31 -4.49 -40.10
CA THR A 195 -18.58 -5.76 -40.13
C THR A 195 -17.82 -6.07 -38.83
N GLU A 196 -17.57 -5.02 -38.00
CA GLU A 196 -16.79 -5.14 -36.77
C GLU A 196 -17.40 -4.32 -35.65
N ILE A 197 -17.33 -4.87 -34.43
CA ILE A 197 -17.70 -4.19 -33.20
C ILE A 197 -16.42 -3.88 -32.42
N GLN A 198 -16.16 -2.60 -32.15
CA GLN A 198 -15.07 -2.16 -31.30
C GLN A 198 -15.58 -1.91 -29.88
N LEU A 199 -14.94 -2.56 -28.91
CA LEU A 199 -15.18 -2.31 -27.50
C LEU A 199 -14.07 -1.42 -26.94
N GLN A 200 -14.45 -0.23 -26.47
CA GLN A 200 -13.55 0.68 -25.79
C GLN A 200 -13.89 0.71 -24.31
N SER A 201 -12.86 0.53 -23.45
CA SER A 201 -13.04 0.73 -22.02
C SER A 201 -12.14 1.86 -21.54
N GLU A 202 -12.69 2.70 -20.66
CA GLU A 202 -12.00 3.85 -20.11
C GLU A 202 -12.20 3.90 -18.58
N SER A 203 -11.17 4.29 -17.85
CA SER A 203 -11.22 4.51 -16.41
C SER A 203 -10.34 5.71 -16.08
N ASN A 204 -10.97 6.76 -15.55
CA ASN A 204 -10.31 7.99 -15.13
C ASN A 204 -10.33 8.05 -13.60
N PHE A 205 -9.19 7.88 -12.96
CA PHE A 205 -9.10 7.89 -11.51
C PHE A 205 -7.92 8.72 -11.02
N ILE A 206 -8.05 9.20 -9.78
CA ILE A 206 -6.97 9.79 -9.02
C ILE A 206 -6.97 9.22 -7.62
N ASN A 207 -5.83 8.73 -7.16
CA ASN A 207 -5.63 8.28 -5.80
C ASN A 207 -5.07 9.43 -4.97
N MET A 208 -5.70 9.70 -3.85
CA MET A 208 -5.34 10.79 -2.98
C MET A 208 -5.06 10.28 -1.56
N VAL A 209 -3.92 10.67 -1.02
CA VAL A 209 -3.58 10.52 0.40
C VAL A 209 -3.76 11.89 1.05
N ARG A 210 -4.87 12.09 1.74
CA ARG A 210 -5.22 13.40 2.33
C ARG A 210 -4.34 13.78 3.51
N ARG A 211 -3.67 12.79 4.12
CA ARG A 211 -2.73 12.98 5.22
C ARG A 211 -1.48 12.15 4.99
N PRO A 212 -0.55 12.65 4.21
CA PRO A 212 0.68 11.93 3.89
C PRO A 212 1.59 11.70 5.11
N GLN A 213 1.43 12.50 6.20
CA GLN A 213 2.20 12.32 7.43
C GLN A 213 1.99 10.96 8.10
N VAL A 214 0.78 10.35 7.95
CA VAL A 214 0.48 9.06 8.58
C VAL A 214 1.07 7.86 7.84
N VAL A 215 1.67 8.10 6.66
CA VAL A 215 2.40 7.08 5.93
C VAL A 215 3.87 7.16 6.29
N CYS A 216 4.35 6.15 7.02
CA CYS A 216 5.74 6.10 7.49
C CYS A 216 6.54 5.10 6.65
N ARG A 217 7.81 5.42 6.42
CA ARG A 217 8.77 4.49 5.82
C ARG A 217 9.66 3.90 6.91
N ALA A 218 9.75 2.59 6.96
CA ALA A 218 10.80 1.91 7.68
C ALA A 218 11.80 1.32 6.70
N TYR A 219 13.06 1.31 7.07
CA TYR A 219 14.12 0.68 6.28
C TYR A 219 15.10 -0.03 7.20
N SER A 220 15.97 -0.84 6.64
CA SER A 220 17.07 -1.46 7.37
C SER A 220 18.38 -1.12 6.66
N SER A 221 19.20 -0.32 7.35
CA SER A 221 20.49 0.14 6.81
C SER A 221 21.55 -0.97 6.75
N ASN A 222 21.31 -2.14 7.36
CA ASN A 222 22.23 -3.27 7.43
C ASN A 222 21.57 -4.62 7.17
#